data_268ca845e5e6dd9fffe96d2c9a5bd169
#
_entry.id   268ca845e5e6dd9fffe96d2c9a5bd169
#
_cell.length_a   1.000
_cell.length_b   1.000
_cell.length_c   1.000
_cell.angle_alpha   90.00
_cell.angle_beta   90.00
_cell.angle_gamma   90.00
#
_symmetry.space_group_name_H-M   'P 1'
#
loop_
_entity.id
_entity.type
_entity.pdbx_description
1 polymer ?
#
loop_
_entity_poly.entity_id
_entity_poly.type
_entity_poly.pdbx_seq_one_letter_code
_entity_poly.pdbx_strand_id
1 'polypeptide(L)'
;MSSADLAVIVTTYHMPGHLRRSLESIARQQTGRRLEIVVADDGSRDETPQVVADFARAAPYPVRFVTHEHEGFQAARCRNAGVRASSARHLLFVDGDCVLPPSHVETHLSKHRAGLVTSGYCVRLSEKASRGVTLDSVARGDFVWLAAADELRKLARLHRKAWWYNLVGHPTKPALRSTDFSISRADFERVNGFDEAFRGWGCEDDDLGRRLKCAGIRPVSVLDRTRVYHLWHPPVPSKTGEWREGTNVEYLQRKLRLTRCAQGLVRRRARDLTVRLAGDAQDPAALSRLIRAHGWQVECDARQRADLELLVAPGRGAFRGLADCRVFAVLDDRAGTSWSCRRAEIMLSPRGDVGRHDQVRLRLDDSRSLWRALTAPTAQRHKLAAPLASPLAVAAGS
;
A
#
# COMPACT_ATOMS: atom_id res chain seq x y z
N MET A 1 10.84 -5.27 28.27
CA MET A 1 10.18 -6.47 27.73
C MET A 1 10.71 -6.71 26.33
N SER A 2 11.12 -7.94 26.00
CA SER A 2 11.63 -8.26 24.66
C SER A 2 10.47 -8.19 23.65
N SER A 3 10.69 -7.51 22.49
CA SER A 3 9.67 -7.33 21.46
C SER A 3 9.17 -8.68 20.91
N ALA A 4 7.91 -8.76 20.50
CA ALA A 4 7.38 -9.93 19.80
C ALA A 4 8.13 -10.16 18.48
N ASP A 5 8.24 -11.43 18.08
CA ASP A 5 8.87 -11.78 16.81
C ASP A 5 7.92 -11.48 15.65
N LEU A 6 6.61 -11.73 15.85
CA LEU A 6 5.56 -11.50 14.87
C LEU A 6 4.32 -10.88 15.52
N ALA A 7 3.72 -9.89 14.86
CA ALA A 7 2.39 -9.38 15.16
C ALA A 7 1.38 -9.91 14.14
N VAL A 8 0.29 -10.50 14.65
CA VAL A 8 -0.89 -10.79 13.83
C VAL A 8 -1.82 -9.58 13.90
N ILE A 9 -1.93 -8.86 12.78
CA ILE A 9 -2.78 -7.68 12.64
C ILE A 9 -4.14 -8.15 12.11
N VAL A 10 -5.13 -8.13 12.98
CA VAL A 10 -6.51 -8.57 12.68
C VAL A 10 -7.37 -7.36 12.40
N THR A 11 -7.82 -7.19 11.16
CA THR A 11 -8.69 -6.07 10.79
C THR A 11 -10.15 -6.47 10.95
N THR A 12 -10.93 -5.68 11.68
CA THR A 12 -12.35 -5.99 11.95
C THR A 12 -13.24 -4.76 11.84
N TYR A 13 -14.50 -5.00 11.55
CA TYR A 13 -15.58 -4.03 11.65
C TYR A 13 -16.88 -4.78 11.91
N HIS A 14 -17.50 -4.61 13.08
CA HIS A 14 -18.64 -5.40 13.51
C HIS A 14 -18.34 -6.91 13.51
N MET A 15 -19.33 -7.80 13.44
CA MET A 15 -19.19 -9.26 13.36
C MET A 15 -18.47 -9.94 14.54
N PRO A 16 -18.86 -9.66 15.81
CA PRO A 16 -18.16 -10.16 17.00
C PRO A 16 -18.04 -11.69 17.04
N GLY A 17 -19.03 -12.42 16.53
CA GLY A 17 -19.01 -13.88 16.48
C GLY A 17 -18.00 -14.44 15.47
N HIS A 18 -17.70 -13.72 14.36
CA HIS A 18 -16.65 -14.09 13.42
C HIS A 18 -15.27 -13.82 14.04
N LEU A 19 -15.10 -12.63 14.60
CA LEU A 19 -13.90 -12.22 15.28
C LEU A 19 -13.48 -13.20 16.39
N ARG A 20 -14.44 -13.64 17.22
CA ARG A 20 -14.17 -14.63 18.29
C ARG A 20 -13.55 -15.89 17.75
N ARG A 21 -14.07 -16.47 16.64
CA ARG A 21 -13.53 -17.67 15.99
C ARG A 21 -12.16 -17.43 15.37
N SER A 22 -11.98 -16.27 14.75
CA SER A 22 -10.67 -15.84 14.21
C SER A 22 -9.62 -15.77 15.33
N LEU A 23 -9.89 -15.05 16.39
CA LEU A 23 -8.99 -14.90 17.54
C LEU A 23 -8.66 -16.24 18.20
N GLU A 24 -9.64 -17.13 18.37
CA GLU A 24 -9.42 -18.47 18.90
C GLU A 24 -8.44 -19.27 18.01
N SER A 25 -8.58 -19.18 16.69
CA SER A 25 -7.68 -19.85 15.76
C SER A 25 -6.24 -19.30 15.81
N ILE A 26 -6.09 -18.00 16.09
CA ILE A 26 -4.78 -17.36 16.27
C ILE A 26 -4.16 -17.81 17.61
N ALA A 27 -4.94 -17.91 18.68
CA ALA A 27 -4.45 -18.41 19.97
C ALA A 27 -3.90 -19.86 19.89
N ARG A 28 -4.38 -20.63 18.92
CA ARG A 28 -3.99 -22.05 18.72
C ARG A 28 -2.91 -22.25 17.68
N GLN A 29 -2.21 -21.20 17.29
CA GLN A 29 -1.10 -21.35 16.34
C GLN A 29 0.05 -22.17 16.94
N GLN A 30 0.46 -23.18 16.20
CA GLN A 30 1.59 -24.05 16.54
C GLN A 30 2.89 -23.42 16.07
N THR A 31 3.50 -22.62 16.93
CA THR A 31 4.76 -21.94 16.65
C THR A 31 5.57 -21.74 17.93
N GLY A 32 6.88 -21.82 17.84
CA GLY A 32 7.80 -21.45 18.91
C GLY A 32 8.13 -19.96 18.96
N ARG A 33 7.48 -19.13 18.15
CA ARG A 33 7.74 -17.68 18.08
C ARG A 33 6.90 -16.92 19.10
N ARG A 34 7.44 -15.81 19.59
CA ARG A 34 6.70 -14.88 20.45
C ARG A 34 5.75 -14.05 19.59
N LEU A 35 4.48 -14.35 19.71
CA LEU A 35 3.42 -13.65 19.00
C LEU A 35 2.88 -12.49 19.84
N GLU A 36 2.34 -11.49 19.19
CA GLU A 36 1.34 -10.57 19.71
C GLU A 36 0.17 -10.48 18.75
N ILE A 37 -1.00 -10.20 19.26
CA ILE A 37 -2.22 -10.01 18.47
C ILE A 37 -2.60 -8.53 18.56
N VAL A 38 -2.80 -7.89 17.41
CA VAL A 38 -3.31 -6.53 17.36
C VAL A 38 -4.62 -6.52 16.60
N VAL A 39 -5.72 -6.34 17.31
CA VAL A 39 -7.03 -6.18 16.71
C VAL A 39 -7.20 -4.71 16.33
N ALA A 40 -7.26 -4.45 15.03
CA ALA A 40 -7.46 -3.13 14.46
C ALA A 40 -8.93 -3.03 13.98
N ASP A 41 -9.69 -2.19 14.66
CA ASP A 41 -11.12 -2.04 14.50
C ASP A 41 -11.46 -0.75 13.76
N ASP A 42 -12.35 -0.83 12.77
CA ASP A 42 -12.80 0.31 11.95
C ASP A 42 -14.00 1.04 12.60
N GLY A 43 -14.03 1.12 13.95
CA GLY A 43 -15.03 1.87 14.72
C GLY A 43 -16.32 1.10 14.99
N SER A 44 -16.23 -0.16 15.39
CA SER A 44 -17.38 -0.98 15.76
C SER A 44 -18.13 -0.41 16.96
N ARG A 45 -19.47 -0.52 16.93
CA ARG A 45 -20.38 -0.08 17.99
C ARG A 45 -21.21 -1.23 18.58
N ASP A 46 -20.91 -2.46 18.16
CA ASP A 46 -21.51 -3.70 18.66
C ASP A 46 -20.65 -4.31 19.79
N GLU A 47 -20.81 -5.59 20.06
CA GLU A 47 -20.07 -6.32 21.09
C GLU A 47 -18.59 -6.55 20.77
N THR A 48 -18.06 -6.08 19.63
CA THR A 48 -16.68 -6.30 19.17
C THR A 48 -15.64 -5.91 20.23
N PRO A 49 -15.68 -4.72 20.88
CA PRO A 49 -14.74 -4.36 21.93
C PRO A 49 -14.77 -5.32 23.13
N GLN A 50 -15.96 -5.77 23.51
CA GLN A 50 -16.14 -6.71 24.64
C GLN A 50 -15.55 -8.09 24.30
N VAL A 51 -15.79 -8.59 23.09
CA VAL A 51 -15.19 -9.86 22.60
C VAL A 51 -13.66 -9.81 22.68
N VAL A 52 -13.05 -8.70 22.28
CA VAL A 52 -11.59 -8.54 22.35
C VAL A 52 -11.11 -8.48 23.81
N ALA A 53 -11.80 -7.75 24.67
CA ALA A 53 -11.46 -7.67 26.10
C ALA A 53 -11.55 -9.02 26.79
N ASP A 54 -12.59 -9.79 26.52
CA ASP A 54 -12.80 -11.13 27.08
C ASP A 54 -11.72 -12.10 26.60
N PHE A 55 -11.42 -12.09 25.31
CA PHE A 55 -10.37 -12.88 24.72
C PHE A 55 -8.98 -12.55 25.31
N ALA A 56 -8.68 -11.25 25.48
CA ALA A 56 -7.38 -10.80 25.97
C ALA A 56 -7.07 -11.31 27.41
N ARG A 57 -8.10 -11.54 28.24
CA ARG A 57 -7.92 -12.08 29.59
C ARG A 57 -7.45 -13.54 29.61
N ALA A 58 -7.78 -14.31 28.58
CA ALA A 58 -7.47 -15.74 28.49
C ALA A 58 -6.41 -16.08 27.41
N ALA A 59 -6.02 -15.10 26.60
CA ALA A 59 -5.14 -15.31 25.47
C ALA A 59 -3.71 -15.72 25.89
N PRO A 60 -3.06 -16.67 25.19
CA PRO A 60 -1.69 -17.08 25.46
C PRO A 60 -0.65 -16.05 24.99
N TYR A 61 -1.07 -15.03 24.27
CA TYR A 61 -0.24 -13.97 23.70
C TYR A 61 -0.74 -12.59 24.13
N PRO A 62 0.11 -11.56 24.18
CA PRO A 62 -0.33 -10.19 24.37
C PRO A 62 -1.33 -9.76 23.29
N VAL A 63 -2.43 -9.16 23.73
CA VAL A 63 -3.49 -8.65 22.84
C VAL A 63 -3.57 -7.15 22.98
N ARG A 64 -3.60 -6.44 21.86
CA ARG A 64 -3.85 -5.00 21.79
C ARG A 64 -5.10 -4.74 20.98
N PHE A 65 -5.88 -3.77 21.39
CA PHE A 65 -7.05 -3.29 20.67
C PHE A 65 -6.84 -1.84 20.29
N VAL A 66 -6.96 -1.54 19.00
CA VAL A 66 -6.91 -0.17 18.48
C VAL A 66 -8.15 0.07 17.63
N THR A 67 -8.78 1.20 17.85
CA THR A 67 -9.99 1.60 17.13
C THR A 67 -9.94 3.08 16.79
N HIS A 68 -10.78 3.52 15.89
CA HIS A 68 -10.98 4.92 15.53
C HIS A 68 -12.45 5.15 15.19
N GLU A 69 -12.84 6.39 15.08
CA GLU A 69 -14.20 6.73 14.65
C GLU A 69 -14.44 6.25 13.21
N HIS A 70 -15.58 5.60 13.00
CA HIS A 70 -15.97 5.09 11.69
C HIS A 70 -16.39 6.23 10.76
N GLU A 71 -15.63 6.42 9.69
CA GLU A 71 -15.89 7.40 8.63
C GLU A 71 -16.02 6.70 7.27
N GLY A 72 -16.81 5.62 7.21
CA GLY A 72 -16.89 4.70 6.09
C GLY A 72 -15.74 3.68 6.09
N PHE A 73 -15.72 2.78 5.13
CA PHE A 73 -14.76 1.70 5.06
C PHE A 73 -13.32 2.22 4.86
N GLN A 74 -12.43 2.02 5.83
CA GLN A 74 -11.06 2.53 5.85
C GLN A 74 -10.03 1.44 6.18
N ALA A 75 -10.04 0.34 5.44
CA ALA A 75 -9.16 -0.82 5.70
C ALA A 75 -7.66 -0.47 5.70
N ALA A 76 -7.22 0.44 4.83
CA ALA A 76 -5.83 0.90 4.79
C ALA A 76 -5.41 1.58 6.10
N ARG A 77 -6.23 2.52 6.59
CA ARG A 77 -6.02 3.24 7.87
C ARG A 77 -6.05 2.28 9.06
N CYS A 78 -7.01 1.39 9.07
CA CYS A 78 -7.20 0.39 10.11
C CYS A 78 -5.96 -0.52 10.23
N ARG A 79 -5.49 -1.11 9.12
CA ARG A 79 -4.29 -1.97 9.11
C ARG A 79 -3.03 -1.20 9.53
N ASN A 80 -2.85 0.02 9.06
CA ASN A 80 -1.73 0.87 9.48
C ASN A 80 -1.78 1.20 10.97
N ALA A 81 -2.97 1.46 11.54
CA ALA A 81 -3.14 1.69 12.97
C ALA A 81 -2.70 0.47 13.79
N GLY A 82 -3.05 -0.74 13.34
CA GLY A 82 -2.57 -1.99 13.93
C GLY A 82 -1.04 -2.10 13.91
N VAL A 83 -0.40 -1.73 12.79
CA VAL A 83 1.07 -1.74 12.70
C VAL A 83 1.72 -0.73 13.63
N ARG A 84 1.14 0.48 13.75
CA ARG A 84 1.65 1.52 14.68
C ARG A 84 1.59 1.09 16.14
N ALA A 85 0.60 0.26 16.51
CA ALA A 85 0.43 -0.26 17.86
C ALA A 85 1.36 -1.44 18.20
N SER A 86 2.10 -1.97 17.24
CA SER A 86 3.02 -3.09 17.38
C SER A 86 4.47 -2.64 17.27
N SER A 87 5.38 -3.39 17.88
CA SER A 87 6.84 -3.25 17.68
C SER A 87 7.47 -4.54 17.10
N ALA A 88 6.66 -5.54 16.75
CA ALA A 88 7.14 -6.80 16.21
C ALA A 88 7.92 -6.61 14.89
N ARG A 89 8.94 -7.43 14.69
CA ARG A 89 9.81 -7.37 13.50
C ARG A 89 9.14 -7.90 12.24
N HIS A 90 8.12 -8.73 12.41
CA HIS A 90 7.37 -9.34 11.32
C HIS A 90 5.88 -9.08 11.51
N LEU A 91 5.15 -8.94 10.41
CA LEU A 91 3.73 -8.61 10.40
C LEU A 91 2.99 -9.67 9.58
N LEU A 92 1.91 -10.21 10.12
CA LEU A 92 0.94 -11.04 9.41
C LEU A 92 -0.42 -10.33 9.45
N PHE A 93 -1.00 -10.06 8.30
CA PHE A 93 -2.31 -9.42 8.16
C PHE A 93 -3.36 -10.46 7.84
N VAL A 94 -4.45 -10.42 8.59
CA VAL A 94 -5.64 -11.25 8.38
C VAL A 94 -6.90 -10.45 8.65
N ASP A 95 -8.00 -10.80 7.97
CA ASP A 95 -9.30 -10.21 8.24
C ASP A 95 -9.99 -10.93 9.41
N GLY A 96 -10.76 -10.21 10.23
CA GLY A 96 -11.39 -10.72 11.45
C GLY A 96 -12.51 -11.76 11.24
N ASP A 97 -12.87 -12.00 9.99
CA ASP A 97 -13.80 -13.05 9.56
C ASP A 97 -13.09 -14.29 8.98
N CYS A 98 -11.76 -14.38 9.15
CA CYS A 98 -10.94 -15.47 8.66
C CYS A 98 -10.41 -16.35 9.79
N VAL A 99 -10.54 -17.66 9.66
CA VAL A 99 -10.03 -18.67 10.61
C VAL A 99 -8.77 -19.30 10.03
N LEU A 100 -7.73 -19.43 10.86
CA LEU A 100 -6.40 -19.87 10.48
C LEU A 100 -6.17 -21.34 10.86
N PRO A 101 -5.59 -22.18 9.98
CA PRO A 101 -5.10 -23.50 10.36
C PRO A 101 -3.98 -23.41 11.40
N PRO A 102 -3.75 -24.44 12.23
CA PRO A 102 -2.77 -24.38 13.32
C PRO A 102 -1.33 -24.07 12.90
N SER A 103 -0.90 -24.47 11.70
CA SER A 103 0.45 -24.24 11.17
C SER A 103 0.59 -22.97 10.30
N HIS A 104 -0.42 -22.11 10.29
CA HIS A 104 -0.49 -20.98 9.35
C HIS A 104 0.65 -19.97 9.54
N VAL A 105 0.86 -19.53 10.77
CA VAL A 105 1.93 -18.59 11.13
C VAL A 105 3.30 -19.15 10.76
N GLU A 106 3.59 -20.39 11.15
CA GLU A 106 4.89 -21.01 10.88
C GLU A 106 5.12 -21.21 9.38
N THR A 107 4.07 -21.51 8.62
CA THR A 107 4.16 -21.62 7.15
C THR A 107 4.56 -20.29 6.50
N HIS A 108 3.99 -19.17 6.93
CA HIS A 108 4.39 -17.85 6.45
C HIS A 108 5.84 -17.52 6.80
N LEU A 109 6.23 -17.76 8.05
CA LEU A 109 7.59 -17.49 8.52
C LEU A 109 8.64 -18.37 7.84
N SER A 110 8.34 -19.64 7.59
CA SER A 110 9.27 -20.59 6.94
C SER A 110 9.62 -20.19 5.50
N LYS A 111 8.70 -19.51 4.81
CA LYS A 111 8.90 -19.01 3.43
C LYS A 111 9.45 -17.58 3.40
N HIS A 112 9.50 -16.89 4.55
CA HIS A 112 10.00 -15.51 4.59
C HIS A 112 11.50 -15.45 4.22
N ARG A 113 11.85 -14.50 3.36
CA ARG A 113 13.23 -14.09 3.03
C ARG A 113 13.23 -12.57 2.82
N ALA A 114 14.35 -11.93 3.03
CA ALA A 114 14.50 -10.50 2.74
C ALA A 114 14.12 -10.18 1.29
N GLY A 115 13.34 -9.14 1.09
CA GLY A 115 12.82 -8.77 -0.22
C GLY A 115 11.67 -9.64 -0.73
N LEU A 116 11.05 -10.44 0.15
CA LEU A 116 9.84 -11.20 -0.16
C LEU A 116 8.69 -10.82 0.77
N VAL A 117 7.50 -10.79 0.20
CA VAL A 117 6.22 -10.79 0.92
C VAL A 117 5.51 -12.10 0.64
N THR A 118 5.16 -12.86 1.69
CA THR A 118 4.39 -14.09 1.53
C THR A 118 2.91 -13.75 1.40
N SER A 119 2.26 -14.28 0.38
CA SER A 119 0.87 -14.00 0.05
C SER A 119 0.06 -15.28 0.01
N GLY A 120 -0.94 -15.35 0.88
CA GLY A 120 -1.98 -16.38 0.87
C GLY A 120 -3.23 -15.89 0.17
N TYR A 121 -4.33 -16.56 0.44
CA TYR A 121 -5.70 -16.19 0.09
C TYR A 121 -6.68 -17.05 0.89
N CYS A 122 -7.98 -16.71 0.83
CA CYS A 122 -9.01 -17.41 1.57
C CYS A 122 -9.75 -18.46 0.73
N VAL A 123 -10.10 -19.58 1.38
CA VAL A 123 -11.23 -20.43 1.01
C VAL A 123 -12.49 -19.71 1.46
N ARG A 124 -13.43 -19.47 0.57
CA ARG A 124 -14.73 -18.90 0.94
C ARG A 124 -15.67 -20.03 1.34
N LEU A 125 -16.06 -20.05 2.60
CA LEU A 125 -17.02 -21.02 3.10
C LEU A 125 -18.45 -20.60 2.72
N SER A 126 -19.30 -21.58 2.40
CA SER A 126 -20.73 -21.34 2.29
C SER A 126 -21.32 -21.03 3.67
N GLU A 127 -22.54 -20.48 3.72
CA GLU A 127 -23.25 -20.23 4.97
C GLU A 127 -23.36 -21.49 5.83
N LYS A 128 -23.76 -22.62 5.21
CA LYS A 128 -23.85 -23.93 5.89
C LYS A 128 -22.50 -24.37 6.46
N ALA A 129 -21.41 -24.26 5.69
CA ALA A 129 -20.06 -24.62 6.15
C ALA A 129 -19.60 -23.69 7.28
N SER A 130 -19.88 -22.39 7.17
CA SER A 130 -19.51 -21.40 8.21
C SER A 130 -20.20 -21.65 9.56
N ARG A 131 -21.44 -22.16 9.54
CA ARG A 131 -22.11 -22.59 10.79
C ARG A 131 -21.44 -23.78 11.46
N GLY A 132 -20.76 -24.63 10.69
CA GLY A 132 -19.96 -25.75 11.18
C GLY A 132 -18.62 -25.34 11.81
N VAL A 133 -18.16 -24.10 11.57
CA VAL A 133 -16.95 -23.57 12.20
C VAL A 133 -17.29 -23.09 13.63
N THR A 134 -17.37 -24.00 14.56
CA THR A 134 -17.57 -23.74 15.99
C THR A 134 -16.22 -23.52 16.69
N LEU A 135 -16.22 -23.00 17.94
CA LEU A 135 -14.99 -22.91 18.73
C LEU A 135 -14.34 -24.28 18.94
N ASP A 136 -15.14 -25.33 19.11
CA ASP A 136 -14.63 -26.71 19.24
C ASP A 136 -14.00 -27.21 17.95
N SER A 137 -14.58 -26.92 16.78
CA SER A 137 -13.98 -27.30 15.50
C SER A 137 -12.69 -26.51 15.23
N VAL A 138 -12.62 -25.25 15.67
CA VAL A 138 -11.39 -24.45 15.64
C VAL A 138 -10.34 -25.06 16.57
N ALA A 139 -10.74 -25.47 17.78
CA ALA A 139 -9.85 -26.11 18.75
C ALA A 139 -9.25 -27.42 18.24
N ARG A 140 -10.04 -28.25 17.55
CA ARG A 140 -9.58 -29.49 16.93
C ARG A 140 -8.84 -29.29 15.60
N GLY A 141 -9.04 -28.13 14.94
CA GLY A 141 -8.48 -27.84 13.61
C GLY A 141 -9.22 -28.54 12.47
N ASP A 142 -10.36 -29.20 12.72
CA ASP A 142 -11.11 -30.00 11.73
C ASP A 142 -11.98 -29.15 10.80
N PHE A 143 -12.18 -27.87 11.08
CA PHE A 143 -12.87 -26.92 10.19
C PHE A 143 -12.26 -26.86 8.77
N VAL A 144 -11.01 -27.26 8.60
CA VAL A 144 -10.34 -27.30 7.29
C VAL A 144 -11.02 -28.21 6.30
N TRP A 145 -11.75 -29.23 6.79
CA TRP A 145 -12.51 -30.17 5.97
C TRP A 145 -13.83 -29.62 5.45
N LEU A 146 -14.26 -28.47 5.95
CA LEU A 146 -15.47 -27.79 5.49
C LEU A 146 -15.30 -27.05 4.16
N ALA A 147 -14.08 -27.03 3.62
CA ALA A 147 -13.75 -26.38 2.36
C ALA A 147 -14.34 -27.15 1.18
N ALA A 148 -15.03 -26.45 0.29
CA ALA A 148 -15.49 -27.03 -0.96
C ALA A 148 -14.32 -27.31 -1.92
N ALA A 149 -14.38 -28.45 -2.62
CA ALA A 149 -13.30 -28.90 -3.51
C ALA A 149 -13.01 -27.95 -4.68
N ASP A 150 -14.01 -27.20 -5.16
CA ASP A 150 -13.83 -26.18 -6.20
C ASP A 150 -13.05 -24.96 -5.70
N GLU A 151 -13.29 -24.48 -4.46
CA GLU A 151 -12.48 -23.44 -3.83
C GLU A 151 -11.02 -23.88 -3.67
N LEU A 152 -10.77 -25.12 -3.24
CA LEU A 152 -9.41 -25.66 -3.15
C LEU A 152 -8.73 -25.73 -4.53
N ARG A 153 -9.45 -26.20 -5.57
CA ARG A 153 -8.94 -26.20 -6.94
C ARG A 153 -8.64 -24.79 -7.46
N LYS A 154 -9.45 -23.81 -7.11
CA LYS A 154 -9.23 -22.40 -7.44
C LYS A 154 -7.94 -21.88 -6.81
N LEU A 155 -7.70 -22.14 -5.53
CA LEU A 155 -6.47 -21.75 -4.86
C LEU A 155 -5.22 -22.42 -5.45
N ALA A 156 -5.29 -23.69 -5.80
CA ALA A 156 -4.21 -24.38 -6.49
C ALA A 156 -3.87 -23.74 -7.86
N ARG A 157 -4.89 -23.30 -8.61
CA ARG A 157 -4.68 -22.55 -9.87
C ARG A 157 -4.04 -21.19 -9.61
N LEU A 158 -4.46 -20.47 -8.56
CA LEU A 158 -3.87 -19.19 -8.18
C LEU A 158 -2.40 -19.33 -7.79
N HIS A 159 -2.05 -20.39 -7.03
CA HIS A 159 -0.66 -20.70 -6.70
C HIS A 159 0.21 -20.90 -7.95
N ARG A 160 -0.23 -21.75 -8.90
CA ARG A 160 0.48 -21.99 -10.16
C ARG A 160 0.65 -20.72 -11.00
N LYS A 161 -0.41 -19.89 -11.08
CA LYS A 161 -0.34 -18.59 -11.76
C LYS A 161 0.64 -17.64 -11.07
N ALA A 162 0.68 -17.61 -9.74
CA ALA A 162 1.61 -16.77 -8.99
C ALA A 162 3.08 -17.17 -9.26
N TRP A 163 3.36 -18.48 -9.28
CA TRP A 163 4.67 -19.01 -9.65
C TRP A 163 5.08 -18.57 -11.07
N TRP A 164 4.18 -18.75 -12.05
CA TRP A 164 4.40 -18.35 -13.42
C TRP A 164 4.67 -16.84 -13.57
N TYR A 165 3.86 -16.00 -12.93
CA TYR A 165 4.06 -14.55 -12.98
C TYR A 165 5.41 -14.11 -12.38
N ASN A 166 5.87 -14.77 -11.34
CA ASN A 166 7.20 -14.51 -10.78
C ASN A 166 8.31 -14.95 -11.72
N LEU A 167 8.14 -16.09 -12.39
CA LEU A 167 9.12 -16.61 -13.37
C LEU A 167 9.31 -15.65 -14.55
N VAL A 168 8.21 -15.12 -15.10
CA VAL A 168 8.26 -14.20 -16.25
C VAL A 168 8.47 -12.71 -15.83
N GLY A 169 8.64 -12.42 -14.54
CA GLY A 169 8.84 -11.05 -14.08
C GLY A 169 7.67 -10.12 -14.35
N HIS A 170 6.42 -10.63 -14.29
CA HIS A 170 5.23 -9.84 -14.64
C HIS A 170 5.13 -8.55 -13.79
N PRO A 171 4.91 -7.36 -14.38
CA PRO A 171 5.07 -6.07 -13.68
C PRO A 171 4.08 -5.84 -12.53
N THR A 172 2.85 -6.37 -12.64
CA THR A 172 1.79 -6.14 -11.63
C THR A 172 1.25 -7.43 -10.98
N LYS A 173 1.68 -8.61 -11.45
CA LYS A 173 1.24 -9.90 -10.92
C LYS A 173 2.42 -10.69 -10.32
N PRO A 174 2.16 -11.62 -9.38
CA PRO A 174 0.87 -11.86 -8.73
C PRO A 174 0.43 -10.65 -7.91
N ALA A 175 -0.89 -10.43 -7.82
CA ALA A 175 -1.46 -9.40 -6.98
C ALA A 175 -1.32 -9.80 -5.50
N LEU A 176 -1.03 -8.85 -4.64
CA LEU A 176 -1.12 -9.02 -3.19
C LEU A 176 -2.61 -9.10 -2.80
N ARG A 177 -2.91 -9.85 -1.74
CA ARG A 177 -4.24 -9.94 -1.14
C ARG A 177 -4.14 -9.60 0.33
N SER A 178 -4.81 -8.56 0.75
CA SER A 178 -4.75 -8.07 2.13
C SER A 178 -5.40 -8.98 3.16
N THR A 179 -6.25 -9.91 2.71
CA THR A 179 -6.91 -10.92 3.56
C THR A 179 -5.91 -11.88 4.24
N ASP A 180 -4.76 -12.13 3.63
CA ASP A 180 -3.76 -13.08 4.11
C ASP A 180 -2.39 -12.81 3.49
N PHE A 181 -1.53 -12.08 4.19
CA PHE A 181 -0.14 -11.90 3.77
C PHE A 181 0.78 -11.57 4.95
N SER A 182 2.06 -11.89 4.80
CA SER A 182 3.05 -11.62 5.84
C SER A 182 4.30 -10.98 5.25
N ILE A 183 4.86 -10.01 5.96
CA ILE A 183 5.96 -9.17 5.50
C ILE A 183 6.85 -8.75 6.68
N SER A 184 8.16 -8.52 6.43
CA SER A 184 9.00 -7.86 7.44
C SER A 184 8.52 -6.43 7.68
N ARG A 185 8.59 -5.98 8.94
CA ARG A 185 8.27 -4.58 9.27
C ARG A 185 9.12 -3.61 8.44
N ALA A 186 10.40 -3.87 8.30
CA ALA A 186 11.31 -3.01 7.53
C ALA A 186 10.87 -2.84 6.07
N ASP A 187 10.46 -3.92 5.40
CA ASP A 187 9.96 -3.85 4.03
C ASP A 187 8.61 -3.14 3.92
N PHE A 188 7.74 -3.28 4.93
CA PHE A 188 6.46 -2.58 5.00
C PHE A 188 6.65 -1.07 5.22
N GLU A 189 7.54 -0.69 6.12
CA GLU A 189 7.91 0.71 6.41
C GLU A 189 8.63 1.36 5.22
N ARG A 190 9.42 0.61 4.47
CA ARG A 190 10.12 1.08 3.28
C ARG A 190 9.17 1.66 2.23
N VAL A 191 7.96 1.12 2.12
CA VAL A 191 6.91 1.64 1.23
C VAL A 191 5.91 2.54 1.96
N ASN A 192 6.13 2.84 3.25
CA ASN A 192 5.25 3.61 4.12
C ASN A 192 3.89 2.95 4.38
N GLY A 193 3.82 1.61 4.38
CA GLY A 193 2.60 0.87 4.65
C GLY A 193 1.53 0.98 3.57
N PHE A 194 0.26 0.81 3.96
CA PHE A 194 -0.88 1.06 3.09
C PHE A 194 -1.06 2.56 2.82
N ASP A 195 -1.51 2.92 1.63
CA ASP A 195 -1.86 4.31 1.31
C ASP A 195 -3.28 4.62 1.82
N GLU A 196 -3.37 5.45 2.86
CA GLU A 196 -4.63 5.85 3.50
C GLU A 196 -5.47 6.83 2.65
N ALA A 197 -4.97 7.20 1.47
CA ALA A 197 -5.77 7.93 0.49
C ALA A 197 -6.86 7.05 -0.17
N PHE A 198 -6.72 5.71 -0.10
CA PHE A 198 -7.79 4.79 -0.49
C PHE A 198 -8.88 4.81 0.59
N ARG A 199 -10.05 5.29 0.20
CA ARG A 199 -11.26 5.33 1.05
C ARG A 199 -12.37 4.55 0.37
N GLY A 200 -13.15 3.81 1.15
CA GLY A 200 -14.11 2.86 0.61
C GLY A 200 -13.45 1.56 0.19
N TRP A 201 -14.20 0.69 -0.45
CA TRP A 201 -13.77 -0.68 -0.75
C TRP A 201 -12.84 -0.75 -1.97
N GLY A 202 -11.71 -1.46 -1.81
CA GLY A 202 -10.89 -1.99 -2.89
C GLY A 202 -9.70 -1.12 -3.32
N CYS A 203 -8.77 -1.77 -3.99
CA CYS A 203 -7.55 -1.24 -4.61
C CYS A 203 -6.37 -0.93 -3.67
N GLU A 204 -6.54 -0.85 -2.35
CA GLU A 204 -5.47 -0.56 -1.39
C GLU A 204 -4.40 -1.67 -1.36
N ASP A 205 -4.80 -2.92 -1.53
CA ASP A 205 -3.92 -4.09 -1.59
C ASP A 205 -3.17 -4.18 -2.94
N ASP A 206 -3.86 -3.93 -4.05
CA ASP A 206 -3.23 -3.86 -5.37
C ASP A 206 -2.19 -2.72 -5.43
N ASP A 207 -2.46 -1.56 -4.83
CA ASP A 207 -1.52 -0.45 -4.74
C ASP A 207 -0.30 -0.81 -3.89
N LEU A 208 -0.51 -1.36 -2.69
CA LEU A 208 0.58 -1.84 -1.84
C LEU A 208 1.45 -2.86 -2.60
N GLY A 209 0.83 -3.85 -3.25
CA GLY A 209 1.54 -4.86 -4.02
C GLY A 209 2.39 -4.26 -5.16
N ARG A 210 1.88 -3.24 -5.86
CA ARG A 210 2.64 -2.52 -6.90
C ARG A 210 3.82 -1.74 -6.30
N ARG A 211 3.61 -1.04 -5.18
CA ARG A 211 4.69 -0.29 -4.49
C ARG A 211 5.78 -1.20 -3.93
N LEU A 212 5.41 -2.36 -3.35
CA LEU A 212 6.36 -3.37 -2.91
C LEU A 212 7.22 -3.87 -4.08
N LYS A 213 6.62 -4.19 -5.23
CA LYS A 213 7.38 -4.58 -6.42
C LYS A 213 8.31 -3.47 -6.91
N CYS A 214 7.85 -2.22 -6.93
CA CYS A 214 8.71 -1.07 -7.24
C CYS A 214 9.90 -0.95 -6.27
N ALA A 215 9.72 -1.33 -5.00
CA ALA A 215 10.77 -1.39 -4.00
C ALA A 215 11.66 -2.65 -4.11
N GLY A 216 11.42 -3.53 -5.09
CA GLY A 216 12.16 -4.78 -5.27
C GLY A 216 11.68 -5.93 -4.39
N ILE A 217 10.53 -5.77 -3.69
CA ILE A 217 9.95 -6.77 -2.80
C ILE A 217 8.91 -7.57 -3.58
N ARG A 218 9.13 -8.89 -3.70
CA ARG A 218 8.30 -9.75 -4.54
C ARG A 218 7.30 -10.57 -3.74
N PRO A 219 6.03 -10.68 -4.18
CA PRO A 219 5.05 -11.56 -3.55
C PRO A 219 5.32 -13.02 -3.92
N VAL A 220 5.35 -13.89 -2.90
CA VAL A 220 5.51 -15.35 -3.04
C VAL A 220 4.28 -16.02 -2.42
N SER A 221 3.64 -16.91 -3.18
CA SER A 221 2.44 -17.61 -2.73
C SER A 221 2.76 -18.70 -1.70
N VAL A 222 1.91 -18.77 -0.66
CA VAL A 222 1.92 -19.85 0.35
C VAL A 222 0.78 -20.85 0.15
N LEU A 223 -0.02 -20.72 -0.91
CA LEU A 223 -1.25 -21.49 -1.15
C LEU A 223 -1.02 -22.99 -1.41
N ASP A 224 0.21 -23.40 -1.65
CA ASP A 224 0.61 -24.82 -1.68
C ASP A 224 0.59 -25.48 -0.29
N ARG A 225 0.73 -24.70 0.79
CA ARG A 225 0.86 -25.19 2.15
C ARG A 225 -0.23 -24.73 3.10
N THR A 226 -0.66 -23.47 2.98
CA THR A 226 -1.64 -22.89 3.90
C THR A 226 -2.57 -21.89 3.20
N ARG A 227 -3.69 -21.62 3.84
CA ARG A 227 -4.74 -20.67 3.43
C ARG A 227 -5.61 -20.35 4.63
N VAL A 228 -6.28 -19.21 4.62
CA VAL A 228 -7.28 -18.89 5.63
C VAL A 228 -8.68 -19.29 5.17
N TYR A 229 -9.62 -19.44 6.09
CA TYR A 229 -11.00 -19.85 5.83
C TYR A 229 -11.93 -18.70 6.17
N HIS A 230 -12.43 -18.03 5.13
CA HIS A 230 -13.31 -16.87 5.26
C HIS A 230 -14.73 -17.34 5.58
N LEU A 231 -15.22 -16.94 6.72
CA LEU A 231 -16.57 -17.22 7.20
C LEU A 231 -17.59 -16.45 6.36
N TRP A 232 -18.69 -17.10 6.06
CA TRP A 232 -19.75 -16.47 5.28
C TRP A 232 -20.42 -15.34 6.07
N HIS A 233 -20.66 -14.26 5.41
CA HIS A 233 -21.51 -13.16 5.85
C HIS A 233 -22.21 -12.54 4.63
N PRO A 234 -23.35 -11.84 4.80
CA PRO A 234 -23.98 -11.10 3.71
C PRO A 234 -23.01 -10.12 3.07
N PRO A 235 -23.16 -9.81 1.76
CA PRO A 235 -22.32 -8.80 1.11
C PRO A 235 -22.38 -7.47 1.83
N VAL A 236 -21.21 -6.86 2.06
CA VAL A 236 -21.12 -5.55 2.72
C VAL A 236 -21.62 -4.47 1.77
N PRO A 237 -22.49 -3.53 2.23
CA PRO A 237 -23.05 -2.46 1.39
C PRO A 237 -22.00 -1.58 0.69
N SER A 238 -20.80 -1.44 1.27
CA SER A 238 -19.68 -0.68 0.68
C SER A 238 -19.13 -1.28 -0.62
N LYS A 239 -19.47 -2.54 -0.92
CA LYS A 239 -19.12 -3.21 -2.18
C LYS A 239 -20.24 -3.02 -3.20
N THR A 240 -20.45 -1.80 -3.65
CA THR A 240 -21.36 -1.50 -4.76
C THR A 240 -20.87 -2.11 -6.06
N GLY A 241 -21.75 -2.42 -7.00
CA GLY A 241 -21.38 -2.94 -8.33
C GLY A 241 -20.47 -2.00 -9.12
N GLU A 242 -20.50 -0.71 -8.80
CA GLU A 242 -19.78 0.38 -9.45
C GLU A 242 -18.34 0.60 -8.92
N TRP A 243 -17.87 -0.22 -7.95
CA TRP A 243 -16.53 -0.03 -7.40
C TRP A 243 -15.42 -0.02 -8.47
N ARG A 244 -15.64 -0.70 -9.62
CA ARG A 244 -14.69 -0.77 -10.74
C ARG A 244 -14.53 0.56 -11.47
N GLU A 245 -15.49 1.46 -11.36
CA GLU A 245 -15.50 2.81 -11.94
C GLU A 245 -15.30 3.89 -10.87
N GLY A 246 -15.07 3.47 -9.62
CA GLY A 246 -14.93 4.36 -8.48
C GLY A 246 -13.57 5.06 -8.40
N THR A 247 -13.52 6.07 -7.54
CA THR A 247 -12.34 6.93 -7.29
C THR A 247 -11.08 6.14 -6.89
N ASN A 248 -11.22 5.00 -6.22
CA ASN A 248 -10.10 4.13 -5.86
C ASN A 248 -9.43 3.51 -7.09
N VAL A 249 -10.20 3.10 -8.11
CA VAL A 249 -9.66 2.54 -9.35
C VAL A 249 -8.94 3.62 -10.15
N GLU A 250 -9.54 4.81 -10.25
CA GLU A 250 -8.91 5.96 -10.87
C GLU A 250 -7.58 6.32 -10.18
N TYR A 251 -7.58 6.34 -8.84
CA TYR A 251 -6.38 6.60 -8.05
C TYR A 251 -5.33 5.48 -8.22
N LEU A 252 -5.73 4.22 -8.29
CA LEU A 252 -4.84 3.09 -8.59
C LEU A 252 -4.21 3.19 -9.98
N GLN A 253 -4.92 3.74 -10.97
CA GLN A 253 -4.45 3.85 -12.36
C GLN A 253 -3.59 5.09 -12.61
N ARG A 254 -3.32 5.92 -11.59
CA ARG A 254 -2.48 7.10 -11.74
C ARG A 254 -1.11 6.75 -12.36
N LYS A 255 -0.70 7.54 -13.34
CA LYS A 255 0.59 7.34 -14.05
C LYS A 255 1.80 7.51 -13.12
N LEU A 256 1.74 8.51 -12.25
CA LEU A 256 2.80 8.79 -11.27
C LEU A 256 2.40 8.17 -9.92
N ARG A 257 3.28 7.36 -9.38
CA ARG A 257 3.06 6.70 -8.10
C ARG A 257 4.35 6.76 -7.30
N LEU A 258 4.24 7.31 -6.09
CA LEU A 258 5.32 7.25 -5.14
C LEU A 258 5.41 5.83 -4.55
N THR A 259 6.57 5.20 -4.63
CA THR A 259 6.82 3.88 -4.02
C THR A 259 6.62 3.95 -2.52
N ARG A 260 7.10 5.04 -1.90
CA ARG A 260 6.80 5.39 -0.53
C ARG A 260 5.61 6.36 -0.53
N CYS A 261 4.40 5.86 -0.26
CA CYS A 261 3.17 6.66 -0.38
C CYS A 261 3.18 7.90 0.50
N ALA A 262 2.35 8.87 0.13
CA ALA A 262 2.25 10.15 0.85
C ALA A 262 1.51 10.03 2.18
N GLN A 263 0.44 9.22 2.21
CA GLN A 263 -0.43 9.05 3.37
C GLN A 263 -0.39 7.59 3.84
N GLY A 264 0.65 7.22 4.56
CA GLY A 264 0.82 5.86 5.05
C GLY A 264 1.03 5.81 6.57
N LEU A 265 1.97 4.96 7.01
CA LEU A 265 2.37 4.89 8.42
C LEU A 265 2.76 6.26 8.98
N VAL A 266 3.39 7.08 8.15
CA VAL A 266 3.63 8.49 8.41
C VAL A 266 3.06 9.33 7.29
N ARG A 267 2.55 10.53 7.63
CA ARG A 267 2.14 11.52 6.62
C ARG A 267 3.37 12.24 6.11
N ARG A 268 3.64 12.12 4.83
CA ARG A 268 4.75 12.81 4.14
C ARG A 268 4.26 14.13 3.54
N ARG A 269 5.18 15.05 3.41
CA ARG A 269 4.98 16.37 2.78
C ARG A 269 5.98 16.53 1.63
N ALA A 270 5.84 17.59 0.84
CA ALA A 270 6.78 17.87 -0.25
C ALA A 270 8.24 17.88 0.19
N ARG A 271 8.53 18.42 1.38
CA ARG A 271 9.89 18.47 1.97
C ARG A 271 10.49 17.11 2.32
N ASP A 272 9.65 16.06 2.40
CA ASP A 272 10.09 14.70 2.74
C ASP A 272 10.39 13.88 1.45
N LEU A 273 10.30 14.50 0.27
CA LEU A 273 10.68 13.89 -1.00
C LEU A 273 12.20 13.79 -1.09
N THR A 274 12.66 12.62 -1.53
CA THR A 274 14.07 12.38 -1.86
C THR A 274 14.30 12.62 -3.33
N VAL A 275 15.34 13.36 -3.66
CA VAL A 275 15.69 13.75 -5.03
C VAL A 275 17.05 13.20 -5.38
N ARG A 276 17.15 12.49 -6.49
CA ARG A 276 18.42 12.17 -7.15
C ARG A 276 18.70 13.18 -8.24
N LEU A 277 19.91 13.68 -8.26
CA LEU A 277 20.36 14.60 -9.29
C LEU A 277 20.92 13.82 -10.46
N ALA A 278 20.53 14.18 -11.68
CA ALA A 278 21.04 13.64 -12.94
C ALA A 278 21.66 14.76 -13.78
N GLY A 279 22.76 14.44 -14.47
CA GLY A 279 23.49 15.39 -15.31
C GLY A 279 24.68 16.03 -14.60
N ASP A 280 25.47 16.80 -15.35
CA ASP A 280 26.57 17.59 -14.82
C ASP A 280 25.97 18.87 -14.24
N ALA A 281 26.20 19.10 -12.96
CA ALA A 281 25.75 20.31 -12.27
C ALA A 281 26.60 21.52 -12.74
N GLN A 282 26.33 22.03 -13.95
CA GLN A 282 27.00 23.25 -14.44
C GLN A 282 26.52 24.53 -13.73
N ASP A 283 25.38 24.47 -13.04
CA ASP A 283 24.90 25.54 -12.16
C ASP A 283 24.49 24.99 -10.78
N PRO A 284 25.44 24.76 -9.85
CA PRO A 284 25.15 24.32 -8.50
C PRO A 284 24.27 25.30 -7.71
N ALA A 285 24.30 26.58 -8.02
CA ALA A 285 23.52 27.61 -7.33
C ALA A 285 22.04 27.56 -7.73
N ALA A 286 21.75 27.42 -9.03
CA ALA A 286 20.38 27.23 -9.52
C ALA A 286 19.77 25.93 -8.99
N LEU A 287 20.54 24.84 -8.99
CA LEU A 287 20.12 23.56 -8.43
C LEU A 287 19.84 23.67 -6.94
N SER A 288 20.69 24.35 -6.18
CA SER A 288 20.49 24.60 -4.76
C SER A 288 19.22 25.44 -4.50
N ARG A 289 18.92 26.43 -5.34
CA ARG A 289 17.68 27.21 -5.26
C ARG A 289 16.45 26.33 -5.50
N LEU A 290 16.46 25.49 -6.52
CA LEU A 290 15.39 24.54 -6.80
C LEU A 290 15.12 23.57 -5.65
N ILE A 291 16.16 22.94 -5.13
CA ILE A 291 16.05 22.01 -4.00
C ILE A 291 15.48 22.73 -2.77
N ARG A 292 15.96 23.93 -2.47
CA ARG A 292 15.48 24.73 -1.33
C ARG A 292 14.04 25.21 -1.52
N ALA A 293 13.66 25.65 -2.72
CA ALA A 293 12.31 26.12 -3.01
C ALA A 293 11.26 25.01 -2.81
N HIS A 294 11.63 23.76 -3.10
CA HIS A 294 10.76 22.61 -2.91
C HIS A 294 10.94 21.93 -1.54
N GLY A 295 11.96 22.29 -0.77
CA GLY A 295 12.27 21.69 0.53
C GLY A 295 12.67 20.23 0.45
N TRP A 296 13.21 19.77 -0.69
CA TRP A 296 13.55 18.37 -0.92
C TRP A 296 14.84 17.94 -0.25
N GLN A 297 14.95 16.64 0.04
CA GLN A 297 16.18 16.00 0.50
C GLN A 297 16.92 15.37 -0.66
N VAL A 298 18.25 15.49 -0.70
CA VAL A 298 19.08 14.90 -1.75
C VAL A 298 19.49 13.49 -1.35
N GLU A 299 19.15 12.51 -2.17
CA GLU A 299 19.62 11.14 -2.05
C GLU A 299 20.97 10.99 -2.74
N CYS A 300 22.02 10.72 -1.96
CA CYS A 300 23.38 10.60 -2.45
C CYS A 300 23.78 9.15 -2.81
N ASP A 301 23.11 8.15 -2.22
CA ASP A 301 23.38 6.75 -2.53
C ASP A 301 22.69 6.34 -3.84
N ALA A 302 23.50 6.02 -4.85
CA ALA A 302 23.02 5.58 -6.15
C ALA A 302 22.22 4.25 -6.11
N ARG A 303 22.36 3.47 -5.05
CA ARG A 303 21.65 2.18 -4.87
C ARG A 303 20.28 2.36 -4.23
N GLN A 304 20.03 3.48 -3.57
CA GLN A 304 18.73 3.77 -2.98
C GLN A 304 17.79 4.36 -4.01
N ARG A 305 16.51 4.02 -3.90
CA ARG A 305 15.46 4.56 -4.76
C ARG A 305 15.09 5.96 -4.30
N ALA A 306 15.07 6.91 -5.21
CA ALA A 306 14.59 8.27 -4.97
C ALA A 306 13.11 8.42 -5.38
N ASP A 307 12.39 9.36 -4.77
CA ASP A 307 11.04 9.73 -5.20
C ASP A 307 11.11 10.44 -6.56
N LEU A 308 12.09 11.32 -6.73
CA LEU A 308 12.28 12.11 -7.93
C LEU A 308 13.69 11.94 -8.49
N GLU A 309 13.80 11.93 -9.82
CA GLU A 309 15.07 12.13 -10.50
C GLU A 309 14.99 13.45 -11.26
N LEU A 310 15.81 14.41 -10.87
CA LEU A 310 15.80 15.77 -11.38
C LEU A 310 16.95 15.98 -12.36
N LEU A 311 16.60 16.29 -13.61
CA LEU A 311 17.53 16.75 -14.62
C LEU A 311 17.34 18.25 -14.85
N VAL A 312 18.41 19.03 -14.68
CA VAL A 312 18.37 20.49 -14.80
C VAL A 312 18.98 20.92 -16.13
N ALA A 313 18.29 21.75 -16.91
CA ALA A 313 18.85 22.38 -18.10
C ALA A 313 19.70 23.63 -17.74
N PRO A 314 20.82 23.87 -18.46
CA PRO A 314 21.28 23.24 -19.70
C PRO A 314 22.12 21.96 -19.51
N GLY A 315 22.04 21.28 -18.37
CA GLY A 315 22.86 20.10 -18.07
C GLY A 315 22.72 18.99 -19.15
N ARG A 316 23.85 18.45 -19.60
CA ARG A 316 23.89 17.27 -20.46
C ARG A 316 23.91 16.02 -19.59
N GLY A 317 22.79 15.40 -19.43
CA GLY A 317 22.69 14.17 -18.66
C GLY A 317 21.50 13.30 -19.08
N ALA A 318 21.55 12.03 -18.74
CA ALA A 318 20.43 11.11 -18.95
C ALA A 318 19.85 10.68 -17.62
N PHE A 319 18.53 10.53 -17.54
CA PHE A 319 17.85 9.94 -16.37
C PHE A 319 18.38 8.53 -16.12
N ARG A 320 18.72 8.22 -14.86
CA ARG A 320 19.41 6.97 -14.47
C ARG A 320 18.46 5.85 -13.98
N GLY A 321 17.17 6.11 -13.94
CA GLY A 321 16.16 5.05 -13.94
C GLY A 321 15.77 4.40 -12.60
N LEU A 322 16.21 4.91 -11.44
CA LEU A 322 15.80 4.37 -10.12
C LEU A 322 14.90 5.34 -9.31
N ALA A 323 14.12 6.17 -10.00
CA ALA A 323 13.20 7.10 -9.37
C ALA A 323 11.75 6.78 -9.72
N ASP A 324 10.83 7.20 -8.86
CA ASP A 324 9.40 7.05 -9.06
C ASP A 324 8.87 8.02 -10.13
N CYS A 325 9.51 9.17 -10.27
CA CYS A 325 9.15 10.21 -11.23
C CYS A 325 10.40 10.92 -11.76
N ARG A 326 10.40 11.22 -13.04
CA ARG A 326 11.44 11.97 -13.73
C ARG A 326 10.98 13.40 -13.96
N VAL A 327 11.77 14.33 -13.45
CA VAL A 327 11.47 15.76 -13.49
C VAL A 327 12.54 16.45 -14.30
N PHE A 328 12.16 17.20 -15.32
CA PHE A 328 13.07 18.05 -16.07
C PHE A 328 12.81 19.51 -15.70
N ALA A 329 13.81 20.19 -15.18
CA ALA A 329 13.70 21.60 -14.83
C ALA A 329 14.42 22.47 -15.87
N VAL A 330 13.66 23.39 -16.43
CA VAL A 330 14.15 24.44 -17.34
C VAL A 330 14.41 25.69 -16.53
N LEU A 331 15.63 26.18 -16.55
CA LEU A 331 16.01 27.40 -15.81
C LEU A 331 15.96 28.64 -16.65
N ASP A 332 16.02 28.50 -17.99
CA ASP A 332 15.89 29.61 -18.95
C ASP A 332 15.00 29.19 -20.13
N ASP A 333 14.42 30.17 -20.82
CA ASP A 333 13.48 29.97 -21.92
C ASP A 333 14.13 29.43 -23.22
N ARG A 334 15.46 29.27 -23.27
CA ARG A 334 16.21 28.82 -24.46
C ARG A 334 16.46 27.32 -24.47
N ALA A 335 16.06 26.60 -23.44
CA ALA A 335 16.24 25.15 -23.38
C ALA A 335 15.32 24.46 -24.40
N GLY A 336 15.84 24.19 -25.57
CA GLY A 336 15.14 23.46 -26.59
C GLY A 336 14.75 22.05 -26.18
N THR A 337 13.91 21.40 -26.98
CA THR A 337 13.38 20.04 -26.80
C THR A 337 14.47 18.99 -26.89
N SER A 338 15.27 18.82 -25.84
CA SER A 338 16.26 17.72 -25.74
C SER A 338 15.55 16.37 -25.66
N TRP A 339 16.24 15.30 -26.03
CA TRP A 339 15.72 13.92 -25.88
C TRP A 339 15.37 13.59 -24.44
N SER A 340 16.11 14.10 -23.46
CA SER A 340 15.87 13.94 -22.03
C SER A 340 14.56 14.60 -21.60
N CYS A 341 14.22 15.78 -22.15
CA CYS A 341 12.94 16.45 -21.91
C CYS A 341 11.75 15.57 -22.31
N ARG A 342 11.87 14.80 -23.41
CA ARG A 342 10.79 13.90 -23.87
C ARG A 342 10.55 12.70 -22.94
N ARG A 343 11.50 12.35 -22.07
CA ARG A 343 11.41 11.23 -21.12
C ARG A 343 10.96 11.66 -19.73
N ALA A 344 10.85 12.96 -19.47
CA ALA A 344 10.36 13.45 -18.19
C ALA A 344 8.83 13.27 -18.08
N GLU A 345 8.36 12.96 -16.91
CA GLU A 345 6.94 12.92 -16.57
C GLU A 345 6.43 14.30 -16.14
N ILE A 346 7.28 15.11 -15.54
CA ILE A 346 6.97 16.47 -15.09
C ILE A 346 7.98 17.46 -15.68
N MET A 347 7.48 18.57 -16.15
CA MET A 347 8.27 19.72 -16.61
C MET A 347 8.12 20.86 -15.62
N LEU A 348 9.23 21.39 -15.13
CA LEU A 348 9.29 22.60 -14.32
C LEU A 348 9.92 23.72 -15.14
N SER A 349 9.24 24.83 -15.29
CA SER A 349 9.76 26.03 -15.97
C SER A 349 9.35 27.31 -15.27
N PRO A 350 10.03 28.45 -15.50
CA PRO A 350 9.62 29.73 -14.92
C PRO A 350 8.19 30.14 -15.30
N ARG A 351 7.72 29.78 -16.49
CA ARG A 351 6.38 30.11 -16.99
C ARG A 351 5.37 28.98 -16.88
N GLY A 352 5.81 27.74 -16.70
CA GLY A 352 4.94 26.56 -16.65
C GLY A 352 4.43 26.07 -18.01
N ASP A 353 4.92 26.59 -19.12
CA ASP A 353 4.41 26.37 -20.47
C ASP A 353 5.27 25.42 -21.34
N VAL A 354 6.43 25.02 -20.85
CA VAL A 354 7.38 24.16 -21.57
C VAL A 354 7.04 22.68 -21.42
N GLY A 355 7.09 21.93 -22.53
CA GLY A 355 6.91 20.48 -22.53
C GLY A 355 5.84 19.99 -23.50
N ARG A 356 5.62 18.67 -23.55
CA ARG A 356 4.61 18.02 -24.41
C ARG A 356 3.24 18.00 -23.75
N HIS A 357 2.17 17.83 -24.57
CA HIS A 357 0.79 17.76 -24.06
C HIS A 357 0.52 16.62 -23.07
N ASP A 358 1.31 15.53 -23.14
CA ASP A 358 1.17 14.37 -22.25
C ASP A 358 1.97 14.50 -20.95
N GLN A 359 2.71 15.58 -20.77
CA GLN A 359 3.51 15.87 -19.57
C GLN A 359 2.77 16.81 -18.62
N VAL A 360 3.01 16.65 -17.32
CA VAL A 360 2.56 17.61 -16.31
C VAL A 360 3.49 18.84 -16.37
N ARG A 361 2.94 20.01 -16.60
CA ARG A 361 3.66 21.28 -16.71
C ARG A 361 3.39 22.11 -15.47
N LEU A 362 4.43 22.53 -14.80
CA LEU A 362 4.31 23.30 -13.56
C LEU A 362 5.32 24.44 -13.55
N ARG A 363 5.00 25.47 -12.79
CA ARG A 363 5.97 26.52 -12.51
C ARG A 363 7.06 26.03 -11.60
N LEU A 364 8.27 26.51 -11.81
CA LEU A 364 9.48 26.13 -11.09
C LEU A 364 9.38 26.37 -9.57
N ASP A 365 8.63 27.39 -9.18
CA ASP A 365 8.42 27.82 -7.79
C ASP A 365 7.17 27.22 -7.13
N ASP A 366 6.37 26.42 -7.84
CA ASP A 366 5.11 25.88 -7.35
C ASP A 366 5.25 24.47 -6.77
N SER A 367 5.79 24.39 -5.56
CA SER A 367 5.94 23.14 -4.82
C SER A 367 4.59 22.47 -4.45
N ARG A 368 3.52 23.27 -4.31
CA ARG A 368 2.19 22.74 -3.96
C ARG A 368 1.58 21.98 -5.15
N SER A 369 1.66 22.53 -6.34
CA SER A 369 1.17 21.86 -7.55
C SER A 369 2.01 20.63 -7.89
N LEU A 370 3.33 20.66 -7.67
CA LEU A 370 4.18 19.47 -7.79
C LEU A 370 3.72 18.37 -6.83
N TRP A 371 3.52 18.68 -5.56
CA TRP A 371 3.02 17.71 -4.58
C TRP A 371 1.67 17.13 -4.99
N ARG A 372 0.73 17.97 -5.44
CA ARG A 372 -0.57 17.52 -5.95
C ARG A 372 -0.42 16.63 -7.17
N ALA A 373 0.46 16.97 -8.12
CA ALA A 373 0.71 16.14 -9.30
C ALA A 373 1.23 14.73 -8.94
N LEU A 374 2.01 14.61 -7.87
CA LEU A 374 2.54 13.34 -7.37
C LEU A 374 1.51 12.51 -6.59
N THR A 375 0.54 13.16 -5.96
CA THR A 375 -0.38 12.53 -5.00
C THR A 375 -1.83 12.48 -5.45
N ALA A 376 -2.24 13.22 -6.49
CA ALA A 376 -3.62 13.29 -6.98
C ALA A 376 -3.95 12.22 -8.05
N PRO A 377 -5.22 11.84 -8.21
CA PRO A 377 -5.72 11.07 -9.33
C PRO A 377 -5.45 11.73 -10.70
N THR A 378 -5.37 10.93 -11.76
CA THR A 378 -5.00 11.39 -13.11
C THR A 378 -5.92 12.47 -13.66
N ALA A 379 -7.24 12.37 -13.44
CA ALA A 379 -8.22 13.35 -13.92
C ALA A 379 -8.05 14.77 -13.30
N GLN A 380 -7.57 14.85 -12.05
CA GLN A 380 -7.30 16.14 -11.41
C GLN A 380 -5.99 16.79 -11.89
N ARG A 381 -5.06 16.03 -12.47
CA ARG A 381 -3.77 16.54 -12.94
C ARG A 381 -3.90 17.41 -14.18
N HIS A 382 -4.79 17.07 -15.11
CA HIS A 382 -5.04 17.86 -16.30
C HIS A 382 -5.66 19.23 -15.97
N LYS A 383 -6.42 19.34 -14.87
CA LYS A 383 -6.94 20.62 -14.36
C LYS A 383 -5.86 21.50 -13.71
N LEU A 384 -4.79 20.89 -13.17
CA LEU A 384 -3.65 21.59 -12.58
C LEU A 384 -2.68 22.14 -13.66
N ALA A 385 -2.70 21.55 -14.85
CA ALA A 385 -1.88 21.97 -16.00
C ALA A 385 -2.55 23.05 -16.87
N ALA A 386 -3.80 23.43 -16.59
CA ALA A 386 -4.41 24.57 -17.28
C ALA A 386 -3.76 25.88 -16.79
N PRO A 387 -3.31 26.78 -17.68
CA PRO A 387 -2.80 28.08 -17.26
C PRO A 387 -3.88 28.77 -16.45
N LEU A 388 -3.57 29.26 -15.26
CA LEU A 388 -4.40 30.21 -14.53
C LEU A 388 -4.64 31.39 -15.47
N ALA A 389 -5.89 31.58 -15.87
CA ALA A 389 -6.27 32.75 -16.66
C ALA A 389 -5.71 34.01 -15.98
N SER A 390 -4.91 34.74 -16.70
CA SER A 390 -4.26 35.96 -16.23
C SER A 390 -5.35 36.94 -15.74
N PRO A 391 -5.25 37.50 -14.52
CA PRO A 391 -6.23 38.49 -14.05
C PRO A 391 -6.03 39.90 -14.65
N LEU A 392 -5.39 39.99 -15.82
CA LEU A 392 -5.08 41.26 -16.49
C LEU A 392 -5.90 41.48 -17.79
N ALA A 393 -7.20 41.23 -17.76
CA ALA A 393 -8.07 41.58 -18.89
C ALA A 393 -9.44 42.09 -18.42
N VAL A 394 -9.50 42.93 -17.39
CA VAL A 394 -10.67 43.73 -17.05
C VAL A 394 -10.18 45.11 -16.58
N ALA A 395 -9.64 45.91 -17.48
CA ALA A 395 -9.53 47.37 -17.35
C ALA A 395 -9.09 47.97 -18.69
N ALA A 396 -9.93 47.83 -19.72
CA ALA A 396 -9.91 48.72 -20.89
C ALA A 396 -11.27 48.61 -21.58
N GLY A 397 -12.20 49.43 -21.14
CA GLY A 397 -13.54 49.50 -21.75
C GLY A 397 -14.51 50.37 -20.96
N SER A 398 -14.25 51.65 -20.85
CA SER A 398 -15.26 52.72 -20.74
C SER A 398 -14.63 54.01 -21.12
#